data_3263d9bda3f8302fc1a1a6938e638aef
#
_entry.id   3263d9bda3f8302fc1a1a6938e638aef
#
_cell.length_a   1.000
_cell.length_b   1.000
_cell.length_c   1.000
_cell.angle_alpha   90.00
_cell.angle_beta   90.00
_cell.angle_gamma   90.00
#
_symmetry.space_group_name_H-M   'P 1'
#
loop_
_entity.id
_entity.type
_entity.pdbx_description
1 polymer ?
#
loop_
_entity_poly.entity_id
_entity_poly.type
_entity_poly.pdbx_seq_one_letter_code
_entity_poly.pdbx_strand_id
1 'polypeptide(L)'
;MVGYGVQKKQTLSGSVTQVRGDEVLKGKATQDVASALQGTIPGLTITRSSSRPGNEGTSITLRGGISVNEMSPMIVIDGVEAYSWELSQINPNDIESVSVLKDAAAAIYGTKAGAGVILVTTKRGKEGKAKITYSGSVHANLVGKRFPVASGQEWAEMLIEATTNDAYAYLKNDEPQWNWWLWPEETWRTMAAGERYEGVVGGLWRVLDPTSDQFDAVYGTTWGQSHTVTISGGSDKVKAMTSLGYANDRSLIDLVYDGQKKYNFRTNVDYKVNDWVKTEFNLSYDKRHTSTPQQGVGHGIQDFYIFPLYNE
;
A
#
# COMPACT_ATOMS: atom_id res chain seq x y z
N MET A 1 2.05 -27.48 3.66
CA MET A 1 2.02 -27.67 5.11
C MET A 1 0.67 -27.24 5.63
N VAL A 2 0.11 -27.95 6.57
CA VAL A 2 -1.11 -27.52 7.24
C VAL A 2 -0.92 -27.82 8.74
N GLY A 3 -0.91 -26.77 9.56
CA GLY A 3 -0.63 -26.88 10.99
C GLY A 3 0.82 -27.26 11.29
N TYR A 4 1.02 -27.94 12.42
CA TYR A 4 2.35 -28.40 12.87
C TYR A 4 2.85 -29.67 12.11
N GLY A 5 2.20 -30.05 10.99
CA GLY A 5 2.57 -31.21 10.21
C GLY A 5 2.29 -31.06 8.72
N VAL A 6 2.80 -31.99 7.91
CA VAL A 6 2.58 -32.05 6.47
C VAL A 6 1.41 -33.03 6.20
N GLN A 7 0.24 -32.52 5.81
CA GLN A 7 -0.89 -33.32 5.36
C GLN A 7 -1.22 -33.03 3.90
N LYS A 8 -1.65 -34.06 3.17
CA LYS A 8 -2.14 -33.88 1.79
C LYS A 8 -3.49 -33.18 1.81
N LYS A 9 -3.71 -32.21 0.92
CA LYS A 9 -4.96 -31.43 0.80
C LYS A 9 -6.24 -32.32 0.74
N GLN A 10 -6.12 -33.47 0.14
CA GLN A 10 -7.21 -34.43 -0.03
C GLN A 10 -7.70 -35.13 1.28
N THR A 11 -6.90 -35.06 2.34
CA THR A 11 -7.22 -35.67 3.65
C THR A 11 -7.74 -34.68 4.68
N LEU A 12 -7.92 -33.41 4.31
CA LEU A 12 -8.40 -32.37 5.20
C LEU A 12 -9.92 -32.27 5.14
N SER A 13 -10.55 -32.48 6.27
CA SER A 13 -12.01 -32.35 6.44
C SER A 13 -12.50 -30.90 6.57
N GLY A 14 -11.57 -29.92 6.62
CA GLY A 14 -11.85 -28.51 6.77
C GLY A 14 -11.78 -27.70 5.46
N SER A 15 -12.38 -26.52 5.44
CA SER A 15 -12.30 -25.59 4.31
C SER A 15 -10.91 -24.96 4.20
N VAL A 16 -10.07 -25.53 3.33
CA VAL A 16 -8.72 -25.03 3.05
C VAL A 16 -8.63 -24.59 1.59
N THR A 17 -8.25 -23.33 1.39
CA THR A 17 -7.94 -22.79 0.06
C THR A 17 -6.44 -22.53 -0.01
N GLN A 18 -5.76 -23.07 -1.01
CA GLN A 18 -4.34 -22.85 -1.24
C GLN A 18 -4.11 -22.27 -2.63
N VAL A 19 -3.27 -21.24 -2.69
CA VAL A 19 -2.81 -20.60 -3.92
C VAL A 19 -1.29 -20.64 -3.96
N ARG A 20 -0.72 -20.93 -5.11
CA ARG A 20 0.75 -20.94 -5.30
C ARG A 20 1.27 -19.53 -5.44
N GLY A 21 2.51 -19.28 -5.03
CA GLY A 21 3.14 -17.96 -5.11
C GLY A 21 3.23 -17.41 -6.53
N ASP A 22 3.47 -18.25 -7.53
CA ASP A 22 3.48 -17.88 -8.94
C ASP A 22 2.09 -17.46 -9.46
N GLU A 23 1.02 -18.07 -8.96
CA GLU A 23 -0.37 -17.70 -9.28
C GLU A 23 -0.77 -16.38 -8.61
N VAL A 24 -0.30 -16.13 -7.38
CA VAL A 24 -0.55 -14.89 -6.63
C VAL A 24 -0.02 -13.68 -7.40
N LEU A 25 1.15 -13.81 -8.00
CA LEU A 25 1.82 -12.74 -8.74
C LEU A 25 1.40 -12.62 -10.20
N LYS A 26 0.68 -13.60 -10.74
CA LYS A 26 0.35 -13.64 -12.16
C LYS A 26 -0.44 -12.40 -12.58
N GLY A 27 0.17 -11.61 -13.48
CA GLY A 27 -0.44 -10.38 -14.01
C GLY A 27 -0.51 -9.21 -13.01
N LYS A 28 0.19 -9.28 -11.89
CA LYS A 28 0.22 -8.24 -10.86
C LYS A 28 1.64 -7.72 -10.65
N ALA A 29 1.84 -6.44 -10.90
CA ALA A 29 3.11 -5.75 -10.64
C ALA A 29 3.09 -5.10 -9.24
N THR A 30 2.71 -5.87 -8.20
CA THR A 30 2.64 -5.34 -6.84
C THR A 30 3.81 -5.79 -5.98
N GLN A 31 4.27 -4.91 -5.12
CA GLN A 31 5.31 -5.16 -4.11
C GLN A 31 4.73 -5.52 -2.73
N ASP A 32 3.41 -5.53 -2.60
CA ASP A 32 2.69 -5.88 -1.39
C ASP A 32 1.97 -7.23 -1.57
N VAL A 33 2.32 -8.19 -0.72
CA VAL A 33 1.74 -9.55 -0.73
C VAL A 33 0.24 -9.51 -0.45
N ALA A 34 -0.22 -8.68 0.47
CA ALA A 34 -1.64 -8.56 0.76
C ALA A 34 -2.41 -8.12 -0.49
N SER A 35 -1.91 -7.08 -1.17
CA SER A 35 -2.50 -6.63 -2.44
C SER A 35 -2.46 -7.70 -3.54
N ALA A 36 -1.40 -8.51 -3.58
CA ALA A 36 -1.29 -9.62 -4.53
C ALA A 36 -2.35 -10.71 -4.28
N LEU A 37 -2.72 -10.93 -3.02
CA LEU A 37 -3.74 -11.91 -2.63
C LEU A 37 -5.18 -11.45 -2.94
N GLN A 38 -5.41 -10.16 -3.16
CA GLN A 38 -6.74 -9.63 -3.44
C GLN A 38 -7.35 -10.30 -4.68
N GLY A 39 -8.56 -10.85 -4.52
CA GLY A 39 -9.29 -11.54 -5.59
C GLY A 39 -8.77 -12.94 -5.96
N THR A 40 -7.72 -13.46 -5.29
CA THR A 40 -7.18 -14.79 -5.59
C THR A 40 -7.77 -15.89 -4.70
N ILE A 41 -8.26 -15.52 -3.52
CA ILE A 41 -8.77 -16.48 -2.53
C ILE A 41 -10.24 -16.18 -2.23
N PRO A 42 -11.17 -17.12 -2.47
CA PRO A 42 -12.59 -16.91 -2.18
C PRO A 42 -12.84 -16.60 -0.70
N GLY A 43 -13.60 -15.53 -0.43
CA GLY A 43 -13.95 -15.09 0.92
C GLY A 43 -12.84 -14.35 1.67
N LEU A 44 -11.69 -14.08 1.04
CA LEU A 44 -10.68 -13.16 1.54
C LEU A 44 -10.95 -11.77 0.97
N THR A 45 -11.26 -10.83 1.84
CA THR A 45 -11.44 -9.42 1.49
C THR A 45 -10.24 -8.62 1.98
N ILE A 46 -9.64 -7.87 1.09
CA ILE A 46 -8.51 -7.00 1.40
C ILE A 46 -8.91 -5.59 0.99
N THR A 47 -8.94 -4.70 1.95
CA THR A 47 -9.23 -3.28 1.73
C THR A 47 -7.99 -2.46 2.04
N ARG A 48 -7.80 -1.41 1.26
CA ARG A 48 -6.72 -0.44 1.49
C ARG A 48 -7.32 0.95 1.63
N SER A 49 -6.91 1.66 2.66
CA SER A 49 -7.34 3.04 2.87
C SER A 49 -6.61 4.03 1.96
N SER A 50 -5.45 3.64 1.44
CA SER A 50 -4.62 4.47 0.55
C SER A 50 -3.93 3.63 -0.51
N SER A 51 -3.63 4.24 -1.65
CA SER A 51 -2.77 3.66 -2.69
C SER A 51 -1.32 4.15 -2.59
N ARG A 52 -0.98 4.94 -1.57
CA ARG A 52 0.38 5.47 -1.38
C ARG A 52 1.31 4.35 -0.91
N PRO A 53 2.42 4.10 -1.61
CA PRO A 53 3.38 3.08 -1.22
C PRO A 53 3.95 3.35 0.17
N GLY A 54 3.88 2.33 1.04
CA GLY A 54 4.32 2.40 2.44
C GLY A 54 3.30 2.96 3.43
N ASN A 55 2.16 3.40 2.96
CA ASN A 55 1.05 3.88 3.80
C ASN A 55 -0.30 3.37 3.27
N GLU A 56 -0.34 2.12 2.88
CA GLU A 56 -1.51 1.49 2.25
C GLU A 56 -2.69 1.32 3.21
N GLY A 57 -2.43 1.22 4.51
CA GLY A 57 -3.46 1.01 5.53
C GLY A 57 -4.28 -0.26 5.24
N THR A 58 -3.59 -1.38 4.99
CA THR A 58 -4.21 -2.64 4.56
C THR A 58 -4.96 -3.30 5.70
N SER A 59 -6.24 -3.57 5.52
CA SER A 59 -7.08 -4.39 6.38
C SER A 59 -7.42 -5.71 5.67
N ILE A 60 -7.28 -6.81 6.38
CA ILE A 60 -7.52 -8.16 5.88
C ILE A 60 -8.67 -8.77 6.68
N THR A 61 -9.74 -9.15 5.99
CA THR A 61 -10.89 -9.83 6.61
C THR A 61 -11.21 -11.11 5.86
N LEU A 62 -11.68 -12.11 6.60
CA LEU A 62 -12.07 -13.41 6.04
C LEU A 62 -13.56 -13.63 6.30
N ARG A 63 -14.35 -13.84 5.22
CA ARG A 63 -15.82 -14.01 5.26
C ARG A 63 -16.63 -12.83 5.81
N GLY A 64 -16.10 -11.60 5.72
CA GLY A 64 -16.74 -10.42 6.30
C GLY A 64 -16.55 -10.33 7.82
N GLY A 65 -17.11 -9.31 8.43
CA GLY A 65 -17.04 -9.12 9.89
C GLY A 65 -17.84 -10.18 10.62
N ILE A 66 -17.17 -11.07 11.34
CA ILE A 66 -17.82 -12.13 12.15
C ILE A 66 -18.24 -11.58 13.52
N SER A 67 -17.69 -10.44 13.92
CA SER A 67 -17.91 -9.81 15.23
C SER A 67 -17.99 -8.28 15.09
N VAL A 68 -18.68 -7.66 16.01
CA VAL A 68 -18.72 -6.18 16.14
C VAL A 68 -17.31 -5.58 16.31
N ASN A 69 -16.35 -6.38 16.80
CA ASN A 69 -14.96 -5.99 17.03
C ASN A 69 -14.01 -6.40 15.89
N GLU A 70 -14.49 -6.59 14.65
CA GLU A 70 -13.68 -6.91 13.47
C GLU A 70 -12.40 -7.70 13.77
N MET A 71 -12.53 -9.00 14.01
CA MET A 71 -11.34 -9.84 14.23
C MET A 71 -10.62 -10.09 12.90
N SER A 72 -9.37 -9.65 12.80
CA SER A 72 -8.50 -9.99 11.69
C SER A 72 -8.05 -11.45 11.74
N PRO A 73 -7.88 -12.13 10.61
CA PRO A 73 -7.33 -13.49 10.59
C PRO A 73 -5.91 -13.51 11.14
N MET A 74 -5.57 -14.60 11.81
CA MET A 74 -4.20 -14.85 12.27
C MET A 74 -3.29 -15.10 11.07
N ILE A 75 -2.13 -14.48 11.05
CA ILE A 75 -1.13 -14.68 10.00
C ILE A 75 0.00 -15.52 10.56
N VAL A 76 0.42 -16.53 9.80
CA VAL A 76 1.52 -17.42 10.17
C VAL A 76 2.48 -17.52 8.98
N ILE A 77 3.74 -17.15 9.18
CA ILE A 77 4.80 -17.19 8.18
C ILE A 77 5.82 -18.24 8.58
N ASP A 78 5.98 -19.27 7.74
CA ASP A 78 6.86 -20.41 7.99
C ASP A 78 6.70 -21.03 9.39
N GLY A 79 5.47 -21.06 9.92
CA GLY A 79 5.13 -21.64 11.22
C GLY A 79 5.21 -20.66 12.40
N VAL A 80 5.59 -19.41 12.18
CA VAL A 80 5.67 -18.36 13.21
C VAL A 80 4.51 -17.39 13.07
N GLU A 81 3.83 -17.04 14.19
CA GLU A 81 2.80 -16.00 14.21
C GLU A 81 3.41 -14.65 13.83
N ALA A 82 2.74 -13.93 12.95
CA ALA A 82 3.17 -12.66 12.39
C ALA A 82 2.05 -11.64 12.36
N TYR A 83 2.40 -10.36 12.28
CA TYR A 83 1.45 -9.27 12.12
C TYR A 83 1.14 -9.00 10.64
N SER A 84 0.03 -8.32 10.36
CA SER A 84 -0.36 -7.95 8.99
C SER A 84 0.67 -7.07 8.27
N TRP A 85 1.37 -6.21 9.02
CA TRP A 85 2.42 -5.36 8.45
C TRP A 85 3.67 -6.16 8.03
N GLU A 86 3.97 -7.29 8.71
CA GLU A 86 5.08 -8.19 8.35
C GLU A 86 4.79 -8.91 7.03
N LEU A 87 3.51 -9.29 6.80
CA LEU A 87 3.09 -9.85 5.50
C LEU A 87 3.38 -8.89 4.35
N SER A 88 3.15 -7.59 4.55
CA SER A 88 3.41 -6.57 3.53
C SER A 88 4.90 -6.31 3.29
N GLN A 89 5.78 -6.77 4.18
CA GLN A 89 7.23 -6.62 4.01
C GLN A 89 7.86 -7.74 3.19
N ILE A 90 7.26 -8.93 3.22
CA ILE A 90 7.80 -10.07 2.48
C ILE A 90 7.88 -9.74 0.99
N ASN A 91 8.99 -10.13 0.36
CA ASN A 91 9.09 -10.10 -1.09
C ASN A 91 8.13 -11.15 -1.69
N PRO A 92 7.15 -10.74 -2.51
CA PRO A 92 6.21 -11.68 -3.11
C PRO A 92 6.88 -12.81 -3.90
N ASN A 93 8.07 -12.56 -4.48
CA ASN A 93 8.83 -13.58 -5.20
C ASN A 93 9.38 -14.69 -4.30
N ASP A 94 9.44 -14.48 -2.98
CA ASP A 94 9.91 -15.47 -2.02
C ASP A 94 8.80 -16.43 -1.55
N ILE A 95 7.55 -16.20 -1.94
CA ILE A 95 6.41 -17.02 -1.53
C ILE A 95 6.34 -18.28 -2.39
N GLU A 96 6.29 -19.45 -1.75
CA GLU A 96 5.98 -20.73 -2.39
C GLU A 96 4.45 -20.94 -2.48
N SER A 97 3.74 -20.68 -1.38
CA SER A 97 2.28 -20.81 -1.34
C SER A 97 1.65 -20.01 -0.19
N VAL A 98 0.37 -19.67 -0.39
CA VAL A 98 -0.49 -19.11 0.66
C VAL A 98 -1.69 -20.04 0.83
N SER A 99 -1.92 -20.49 2.07
CA SER A 99 -3.06 -21.34 2.42
C SER A 99 -3.94 -20.60 3.42
N VAL A 100 -5.24 -20.57 3.16
CA VAL A 100 -6.22 -19.98 4.07
C VAL A 100 -7.03 -21.09 4.72
N LEU A 101 -6.93 -21.16 6.04
CA LEU A 101 -7.67 -22.11 6.88
C LEU A 101 -8.90 -21.41 7.44
N LYS A 102 -10.03 -22.04 7.32
CA LYS A 102 -11.33 -21.56 7.79
C LYS A 102 -11.96 -22.58 8.74
N ASP A 103 -12.80 -22.10 9.63
CA ASP A 103 -13.60 -22.95 10.51
C ASP A 103 -12.76 -23.98 11.30
N ALA A 104 -13.18 -25.24 11.29
CA ALA A 104 -12.50 -26.32 12.01
C ALA A 104 -11.02 -26.49 11.64
N ALA A 105 -10.61 -26.14 10.41
CA ALA A 105 -9.21 -26.21 10.00
C ALA A 105 -8.33 -25.16 10.72
N ALA A 106 -8.91 -24.03 11.15
CA ALA A 106 -8.22 -22.99 11.89
C ALA A 106 -8.12 -23.31 13.39
N ALA A 107 -8.97 -24.20 13.92
CA ALA A 107 -9.08 -24.50 15.35
C ALA A 107 -7.76 -25.03 15.97
N ILE A 108 -6.89 -25.64 15.18
CA ILE A 108 -5.57 -26.13 15.64
C ILE A 108 -4.65 -24.99 16.10
N TYR A 109 -4.93 -23.74 15.71
CA TYR A 109 -4.20 -22.55 16.13
C TYR A 109 -4.80 -21.86 17.35
N GLY A 110 -5.83 -22.49 17.96
CA GLY A 110 -6.44 -22.00 19.18
C GLY A 110 -7.45 -20.86 18.99
N THR A 111 -7.79 -20.19 20.07
CA THR A 111 -8.86 -19.17 20.11
C THR A 111 -8.56 -17.93 19.27
N LYS A 112 -7.30 -17.55 19.11
CA LYS A 112 -6.89 -16.43 18.26
C LYS A 112 -7.24 -16.64 16.77
N ALA A 113 -7.41 -17.89 16.35
CA ALA A 113 -7.73 -18.26 14.98
C ALA A 113 -9.23 -18.22 14.65
N GLY A 114 -10.06 -17.66 15.55
CA GLY A 114 -11.53 -17.60 15.37
C GLY A 114 -11.96 -16.93 14.06
N ALA A 115 -11.21 -15.95 13.56
CA ALA A 115 -11.44 -15.31 12.26
C ALA A 115 -10.75 -16.02 11.09
N GLY A 116 -10.15 -17.21 11.32
CA GLY A 116 -9.37 -17.96 10.33
C GLY A 116 -7.87 -17.71 10.40
N VAL A 117 -7.10 -18.45 9.60
CA VAL A 117 -5.63 -18.38 9.57
C VAL A 117 -5.15 -18.27 8.13
N ILE A 118 -4.22 -17.37 7.89
CA ILE A 118 -3.48 -17.22 6.64
C ILE A 118 -2.07 -17.77 6.86
N LEU A 119 -1.80 -18.92 6.23
CA LEU A 119 -0.48 -19.56 6.27
C LEU A 119 0.32 -19.16 5.05
N VAL A 120 1.43 -18.50 5.25
CA VAL A 120 2.39 -18.16 4.20
C VAL A 120 3.58 -19.10 4.32
N THR A 121 3.88 -19.81 3.25
CA THR A 121 5.07 -20.66 3.15
C THR A 121 6.02 -20.04 2.17
N THR A 122 7.27 -19.81 2.60
CA THR A 122 8.31 -19.27 1.74
C THR A 122 9.05 -20.35 0.99
N LYS A 123 9.68 -19.99 -0.13
CA LYS A 123 10.46 -20.89 -0.97
C LYS A 123 11.64 -21.47 -0.20
N ARG A 124 11.92 -22.74 -0.44
CA ARG A 124 13.05 -23.46 0.15
C ARG A 124 13.98 -24.01 -0.92
N GLY A 125 15.19 -24.35 -0.55
CA GLY A 125 16.13 -25.05 -1.39
C GLY A 125 15.54 -26.39 -1.87
N LYS A 126 15.85 -26.76 -3.12
CA LYS A 126 15.53 -28.07 -3.69
C LYS A 126 16.80 -28.81 -3.99
N GLU A 127 16.74 -30.14 -3.92
CA GLU A 127 17.86 -30.99 -4.34
C GLU A 127 18.17 -30.79 -5.80
N GLY A 128 19.45 -30.67 -6.12
CA GLY A 128 19.94 -30.47 -7.45
C GLY A 128 21.03 -29.40 -7.54
N LYS A 129 21.49 -29.16 -8.75
CA LYS A 129 22.48 -28.12 -9.05
C LYS A 129 21.96 -26.75 -8.65
N ALA A 130 22.87 -25.88 -8.23
CA ALA A 130 22.53 -24.50 -7.93
C ALA A 130 21.86 -23.82 -9.14
N LYS A 131 20.68 -23.25 -8.91
CA LYS A 131 19.90 -22.51 -9.90
C LYS A 131 19.82 -21.06 -9.47
N ILE A 132 20.23 -20.16 -10.34
CA ILE A 132 20.09 -18.72 -10.17
C ILE A 132 18.85 -18.30 -10.97
N THR A 133 17.96 -17.58 -10.32
CA THR A 133 16.75 -17.02 -10.95
C THR A 133 16.74 -15.52 -10.71
N TYR A 134 16.54 -14.75 -11.78
CA TYR A 134 16.31 -13.32 -11.70
C TYR A 134 14.86 -13.03 -12.07
N SER A 135 14.21 -12.18 -11.27
CA SER A 135 12.85 -11.69 -11.50
C SER A 135 12.90 -10.18 -11.42
N GLY A 136 12.54 -9.51 -12.50
CA GLY A 136 12.53 -8.06 -12.57
C GLY A 136 11.22 -7.54 -13.15
N SER A 137 10.72 -6.42 -12.65
CA SER A 137 9.60 -5.70 -13.21
C SER A 137 9.83 -4.21 -13.17
N VAL A 138 9.31 -3.52 -14.20
CA VAL A 138 9.21 -2.06 -14.25
C VAL A 138 7.76 -1.75 -14.61
N HIS A 139 7.16 -0.81 -13.90
CA HIS A 139 5.79 -0.41 -14.17
C HIS A 139 5.66 1.11 -14.12
N ALA A 140 4.70 1.63 -14.87
CA ALA A 140 4.30 3.02 -14.83
C ALA A 140 3.01 3.17 -14.02
N ASN A 141 3.00 4.09 -13.09
CA ASN A 141 1.81 4.52 -12.39
C ASN A 141 1.24 5.71 -13.16
N LEU A 142 0.08 5.52 -13.74
CA LEU A 142 -0.57 6.51 -14.57
C LEU A 142 -1.74 7.12 -13.81
N VAL A 143 -1.90 8.42 -13.96
CA VAL A 143 -3.12 9.10 -13.53
C VAL A 143 -4.28 8.56 -14.36
N GLY A 144 -5.24 7.94 -13.71
CA GLY A 144 -6.44 7.42 -14.37
C GLY A 144 -7.38 8.53 -14.82
N LYS A 145 -8.57 8.16 -15.28
CA LYS A 145 -9.61 9.13 -15.63
C LYS A 145 -9.97 9.92 -14.37
N ARG A 146 -9.73 11.22 -14.39
CA ARG A 146 -10.14 12.14 -13.34
C ARG A 146 -11.60 12.60 -13.56
N PHE A 147 -12.28 12.88 -12.47
CA PHE A 147 -13.55 13.61 -12.56
C PHE A 147 -13.28 15.04 -13.03
N PRO A 148 -14.17 15.64 -13.82
CA PRO A 148 -14.08 17.07 -14.11
C PRO A 148 -14.14 17.83 -12.77
N VAL A 149 -13.17 18.68 -12.57
CA VAL A 149 -13.11 19.61 -11.42
C VAL A 149 -13.30 21.01 -11.95
N ALA A 150 -13.84 21.90 -11.13
CA ALA A 150 -13.95 23.30 -11.48
C ALA A 150 -12.56 23.89 -11.77
N SER A 151 -12.47 24.72 -12.79
CA SER A 151 -11.28 25.55 -13.02
C SER A 151 -11.06 26.52 -11.86
N GLY A 152 -9.86 27.09 -11.76
CA GLY A 152 -9.57 28.10 -10.73
C GLY A 152 -10.53 29.30 -10.83
N GLN A 153 -10.94 29.67 -12.05
CA GLN A 153 -11.90 30.72 -12.29
C GLN A 153 -13.30 30.32 -11.78
N GLU A 154 -13.85 29.19 -12.22
CA GLU A 154 -15.16 28.71 -11.77
C GLU A 154 -15.22 28.54 -10.25
N TRP A 155 -14.11 28.06 -9.65
CA TRP A 155 -14.02 27.91 -8.22
C TRP A 155 -14.05 29.27 -7.50
N ALA A 156 -13.37 30.30 -8.03
CA ALA A 156 -13.40 31.65 -7.49
C ALA A 156 -14.81 32.26 -7.61
N GLU A 157 -15.50 32.06 -8.73
CA GLU A 157 -16.90 32.48 -8.93
C GLU A 157 -17.82 31.85 -7.89
N MET A 158 -17.72 30.52 -7.69
CA MET A 158 -18.50 29.79 -6.69
C MET A 158 -18.23 30.29 -5.25
N LEU A 159 -16.98 30.61 -4.93
CA LEU A 159 -16.63 31.14 -3.61
C LEU A 159 -17.18 32.56 -3.40
N ILE A 160 -17.17 33.42 -4.41
CA ILE A 160 -17.78 34.74 -4.33
C ILE A 160 -19.27 34.61 -4.07
N GLU A 161 -19.96 33.72 -4.80
CA GLU A 161 -21.37 33.48 -4.61
C GLU A 161 -21.68 32.92 -3.20
N ALA A 162 -20.94 31.89 -2.76
CA ALA A 162 -21.11 31.29 -1.45
C ALA A 162 -20.87 32.30 -0.33
N THR A 163 -19.78 33.08 -0.39
CA THR A 163 -19.47 34.10 0.62
C THR A 163 -20.45 35.25 0.62
N THR A 164 -20.98 35.62 -0.55
CA THR A 164 -22.03 36.63 -0.64
C THR A 164 -23.31 36.17 0.03
N ASN A 165 -23.71 34.92 -0.20
CA ASN A 165 -24.86 34.31 0.45
C ASN A 165 -24.68 34.20 1.95
N ASP A 166 -23.51 33.78 2.43
CA ASP A 166 -23.18 33.71 3.85
C ASP A 166 -23.14 35.10 4.49
N ALA A 167 -22.59 36.10 3.80
CA ALA A 167 -22.55 37.47 4.28
C ALA A 167 -23.97 38.05 4.47
N TYR A 168 -24.92 37.73 3.60
CA TYR A 168 -26.31 38.10 3.78
C TYR A 168 -26.97 37.37 4.96
N ALA A 169 -26.53 36.16 5.28
CA ALA A 169 -27.00 35.41 6.46
C ALA A 169 -26.46 35.99 7.78
N TYR A 170 -25.29 36.61 7.73
CA TYR A 170 -24.59 37.21 8.90
C TYR A 170 -24.44 38.73 8.76
N LEU A 171 -25.54 39.43 8.50
CA LEU A 171 -25.52 40.90 8.48
C LEU A 171 -25.31 41.43 9.90
N LYS A 172 -24.31 42.27 10.07
CA LYS A 172 -24.12 43.08 11.26
C LYS A 172 -24.21 44.56 10.84
N ASN A 173 -25.23 45.27 11.37
CA ASN A 173 -25.51 46.64 10.99
C ASN A 173 -25.79 46.84 9.50
N ASP A 174 -26.51 45.92 8.88
CA ASP A 174 -26.84 45.90 7.47
C ASP A 174 -25.66 45.86 6.50
N GLU A 175 -24.45 45.56 7.00
CA GLU A 175 -23.27 45.37 6.17
C GLU A 175 -22.83 43.89 6.14
N PRO A 176 -22.49 43.33 4.96
CA PRO A 176 -21.96 41.98 4.81
C PRO A 176 -20.66 41.83 5.63
N GLN A 177 -20.60 40.82 6.49
CA GLN A 177 -19.38 40.48 7.26
C GLN A 177 -18.62 39.38 6.52
N TRP A 178 -17.55 39.74 5.85
CA TRP A 178 -16.64 38.78 5.25
C TRP A 178 -15.85 38.03 6.31
N ASN A 179 -15.83 36.72 6.21
CA ASN A 179 -15.12 35.89 7.14
C ASN A 179 -13.59 36.07 6.95
N TRP A 180 -12.89 36.40 8.03
CA TRP A 180 -11.47 36.76 7.98
C TRP A 180 -10.53 35.64 7.52
N TRP A 181 -10.94 34.37 7.56
CA TRP A 181 -10.19 33.23 6.99
C TRP A 181 -10.43 33.05 5.50
N LEU A 182 -11.38 33.73 4.93
CA LEU A 182 -11.50 33.83 3.51
C LEU A 182 -10.50 34.86 3.02
N TRP A 183 -9.90 34.53 1.89
CA TRP A 183 -8.99 35.47 1.23
C TRP A 183 -9.73 36.76 0.89
N PRO A 184 -9.00 37.88 0.76
CA PRO A 184 -9.64 39.14 0.42
C PRO A 184 -10.52 39.02 -0.82
N GLU A 185 -11.66 39.69 -0.81
CA GLU A 185 -12.61 39.68 -1.93
C GLU A 185 -11.94 40.04 -3.26
N GLU A 186 -11.00 40.97 -3.24
CA GLU A 186 -10.22 41.36 -4.40
C GLU A 186 -9.49 40.17 -5.05
N THR A 187 -8.91 39.27 -4.22
CA THR A 187 -8.23 38.06 -4.71
C THR A 187 -9.17 37.18 -5.53
N TRP A 188 -10.38 36.94 -5.00
CA TRP A 188 -11.36 36.11 -5.69
C TRP A 188 -11.92 36.77 -6.93
N ARG A 189 -12.17 38.10 -6.91
CA ARG A 189 -12.64 38.84 -8.08
C ARG A 189 -11.59 38.86 -9.20
N THR A 190 -10.32 39.00 -8.88
CA THR A 190 -9.23 38.90 -9.85
C THR A 190 -9.19 37.52 -10.49
N MET A 191 -9.26 36.47 -9.68
CA MET A 191 -9.28 35.09 -10.19
C MET A 191 -10.53 34.78 -11.01
N ALA A 192 -11.71 35.27 -10.60
CA ALA A 192 -12.96 35.10 -11.34
C ALA A 192 -12.93 35.87 -12.68
N ALA A 193 -12.19 36.95 -12.77
CA ALA A 193 -11.93 37.64 -14.03
C ALA A 193 -10.95 36.91 -14.96
N GLY A 194 -10.40 35.77 -14.53
CA GLY A 194 -9.39 35.02 -15.27
C GLY A 194 -7.99 35.62 -15.19
N GLU A 195 -7.77 36.52 -14.25
CA GLU A 195 -6.52 37.24 -14.08
C GLU A 195 -5.68 36.62 -12.94
N ARG A 196 -4.37 36.65 -13.11
CA ARG A 196 -3.40 36.20 -12.10
C ARG A 196 -3.35 37.21 -10.95
N TYR A 197 -3.51 36.73 -9.73
CA TYR A 197 -3.35 37.53 -8.52
C TYR A 197 -1.96 37.34 -7.93
N GLU A 198 -1.30 38.43 -7.56
CA GLU A 198 -0.04 38.41 -6.82
C GLU A 198 -0.13 39.37 -5.63
N GLY A 199 0.04 38.85 -4.41
CA GLY A 199 -0.07 39.68 -3.22
C GLY A 199 0.00 38.90 -1.92
N VAL A 200 -0.14 39.63 -0.80
CA VAL A 200 -0.13 39.03 0.54
C VAL A 200 -1.51 38.57 0.91
N VAL A 201 -1.66 37.27 1.13
CA VAL A 201 -2.90 36.63 1.59
C VAL A 201 -2.60 35.78 2.83
N GLY A 202 -3.30 36.04 3.92
CA GLY A 202 -3.05 35.33 5.18
C GLY A 202 -1.65 35.54 5.75
N GLY A 203 -1.03 36.71 5.48
CA GLY A 203 0.33 37.04 5.94
C GLY A 203 1.47 36.46 5.09
N LEU A 204 1.14 35.79 3.99
CA LEU A 204 2.11 35.18 3.08
C LEU A 204 1.97 35.75 1.67
N TRP A 205 3.10 35.99 0.99
CA TRP A 205 3.09 36.33 -0.42
C TRP A 205 2.59 35.14 -1.24
N ARG A 206 1.60 35.38 -2.07
CA ARG A 206 0.95 34.34 -2.90
C ARG A 206 0.83 34.79 -4.33
N VAL A 207 0.99 33.82 -5.20
CA VAL A 207 0.72 33.93 -6.63
C VAL A 207 -0.38 32.93 -6.95
N LEU A 208 -1.49 33.40 -7.49
CA LEU A 208 -2.65 32.55 -7.82
C LEU A 208 -2.97 32.73 -9.29
N ASP A 209 -2.87 31.64 -10.03
CA ASP A 209 -3.16 31.61 -11.45
C ASP A 209 -4.43 30.77 -11.68
N PRO A 210 -5.56 31.38 -12.04
CA PRO A 210 -6.82 30.69 -12.26
C PRO A 210 -6.78 29.76 -13.48
N THR A 211 -5.81 29.89 -14.35
CA THR A 211 -5.64 29.06 -15.55
C THR A 211 -4.76 27.84 -15.30
N SER A 212 -4.03 27.79 -14.18
CA SER A 212 -3.15 26.67 -13.86
C SER A 212 -3.98 25.42 -13.47
N ASP A 213 -3.64 24.28 -14.06
CA ASP A 213 -4.18 23.01 -13.63
C ASP A 213 -3.38 22.48 -12.44
N GLN A 214 -3.87 22.76 -11.23
CA GLN A 214 -3.25 22.38 -9.97
C GLN A 214 -3.09 20.85 -9.86
N PHE A 215 -4.00 20.09 -10.45
CA PHE A 215 -3.92 18.64 -10.44
C PHE A 215 -2.71 18.15 -11.26
N ASP A 216 -2.55 18.66 -12.46
CA ASP A 216 -1.42 18.29 -13.33
C ASP A 216 -0.08 18.81 -12.79
N ALA A 217 -0.10 19.86 -11.98
CA ALA A 217 1.09 20.36 -11.30
C ALA A 217 1.60 19.40 -10.19
N VAL A 218 0.70 18.65 -9.55
CA VAL A 218 1.02 17.77 -8.42
C VAL A 218 1.14 16.31 -8.86
N TYR A 219 0.24 15.87 -9.74
CA TYR A 219 0.09 14.47 -10.12
C TYR A 219 0.60 14.23 -11.54
N GLY A 220 1.40 13.21 -11.70
CA GLY A 220 1.96 12.83 -12.99
C GLY A 220 2.21 11.35 -13.12
N THR A 221 2.86 10.99 -14.22
CA THR A 221 3.29 9.61 -14.46
C THR A 221 4.56 9.34 -13.68
N THR A 222 4.50 8.37 -12.79
CA THR A 222 5.67 7.92 -12.02
C THR A 222 6.03 6.49 -12.36
N TRP A 223 7.27 6.11 -12.03
CA TRP A 223 7.80 4.79 -12.35
C TRP A 223 8.17 4.03 -11.10
N GLY A 224 7.78 2.76 -11.07
CA GLY A 224 8.22 1.80 -10.08
C GLY A 224 9.05 0.69 -10.71
N GLN A 225 9.92 0.06 -9.90
CA GLN A 225 10.73 -1.07 -10.34
C GLN A 225 10.97 -2.04 -9.19
N SER A 226 11.13 -3.32 -9.55
CA SER A 226 11.57 -4.33 -8.60
C SER A 226 12.51 -5.33 -9.23
N HIS A 227 13.46 -5.81 -8.45
CA HIS A 227 14.48 -6.76 -8.86
C HIS A 227 14.68 -7.77 -7.74
N THR A 228 14.64 -9.05 -8.07
CA THR A 228 14.88 -10.14 -7.11
C THR A 228 15.82 -11.15 -7.75
N VAL A 229 16.90 -11.47 -7.05
CA VAL A 229 17.81 -12.56 -7.40
C VAL A 229 17.65 -13.65 -6.37
N THR A 230 17.35 -14.86 -6.81
CA THR A 230 17.23 -16.03 -5.96
C THR A 230 18.21 -17.10 -6.39
N ILE A 231 18.97 -17.61 -5.43
CA ILE A 231 19.87 -18.75 -5.62
C ILE A 231 19.32 -19.91 -4.81
N SER A 232 19.07 -21.03 -5.45
CA SER A 232 18.55 -22.23 -4.76
C SER A 232 19.22 -23.49 -5.27
N GLY A 233 19.49 -24.42 -4.40
CA GLY A 233 20.10 -25.71 -4.73
C GLY A 233 20.37 -26.54 -3.48
N GLY A 234 20.97 -27.69 -3.66
CA GLY A 234 21.36 -28.51 -2.53
C GLY A 234 21.59 -29.97 -2.88
N SER A 235 22.00 -30.71 -1.85
CA SER A 235 22.14 -32.16 -1.88
C SER A 235 20.99 -32.82 -1.10
N ASP A 236 21.06 -34.12 -0.94
CA ASP A 236 20.19 -34.88 -0.06
C ASP A 236 20.28 -34.44 1.42
N LYS A 237 21.46 -33.96 1.83
CA LYS A 237 21.75 -33.53 3.20
C LYS A 237 21.50 -32.05 3.45
N VAL A 238 21.88 -31.18 2.51
CA VAL A 238 21.79 -29.71 2.68
C VAL A 238 21.03 -29.13 1.51
N LYS A 239 19.96 -28.41 1.78
CA LYS A 239 19.19 -27.65 0.79
C LYS A 239 19.15 -26.20 1.23
N ALA A 240 19.50 -25.29 0.34
CA ALA A 240 19.55 -23.88 0.65
C ALA A 240 18.86 -23.04 -0.43
N MET A 241 18.22 -21.98 0.02
CA MET A 241 17.71 -20.93 -0.83
C MET A 241 18.10 -19.58 -0.24
N THR A 242 18.63 -18.70 -1.08
CA THR A 242 18.94 -17.32 -0.68
C THR A 242 18.34 -16.38 -1.73
N SER A 243 17.68 -15.33 -1.26
CA SER A 243 17.05 -14.31 -2.08
C SER A 243 17.50 -12.93 -1.67
N LEU A 244 17.74 -12.07 -2.66
CA LEU A 244 18.03 -10.64 -2.52
C LEU A 244 17.01 -9.88 -3.34
N GLY A 245 16.27 -8.99 -2.71
CA GLY A 245 15.25 -8.18 -3.33
C GLY A 245 15.50 -6.68 -3.16
N TYR A 246 15.23 -5.93 -4.22
CA TYR A 246 15.12 -4.48 -4.20
C TYR A 246 13.83 -4.07 -4.89
N ALA A 247 13.10 -3.15 -4.28
CA ALA A 247 11.95 -2.53 -4.90
C ALA A 247 11.93 -1.03 -4.61
N ASN A 248 11.51 -0.26 -5.61
CA ASN A 248 11.22 1.15 -5.50
C ASN A 248 9.86 1.39 -6.13
N ASP A 249 8.92 1.85 -5.33
CA ASP A 249 7.55 2.12 -5.75
C ASP A 249 7.19 3.56 -5.41
N ARG A 250 6.61 4.28 -6.36
CA ARG A 250 6.24 5.68 -6.22
C ARG A 250 4.72 5.84 -6.26
N SER A 251 4.21 6.86 -5.57
CA SER A 251 2.83 7.28 -5.73
C SER A 251 2.66 8.07 -7.03
N LEU A 252 1.45 8.56 -7.27
CA LEU A 252 1.16 9.44 -8.41
C LEU A 252 1.64 10.88 -8.22
N ILE A 253 2.14 11.25 -7.03
CA ILE A 253 2.69 12.58 -6.78
C ILE A 253 4.06 12.67 -7.46
N ASP A 254 4.15 13.51 -8.49
CA ASP A 254 5.38 13.68 -9.27
C ASP A 254 6.20 14.91 -8.85
N LEU A 255 5.54 15.91 -8.28
CA LEU A 255 6.17 17.15 -7.82
C LEU A 255 7.34 16.91 -6.84
N VAL A 256 7.17 15.94 -5.93
CA VAL A 256 8.18 15.51 -4.97
C VAL A 256 8.26 14.00 -4.90
N TYR A 257 9.35 13.48 -4.35
CA TYR A 257 9.45 12.04 -4.16
C TYR A 257 8.48 11.60 -3.06
N ASP A 258 7.41 10.91 -3.45
CA ASP A 258 6.47 10.20 -2.59
C ASP A 258 6.50 8.73 -2.93
N GLY A 259 6.99 7.92 -2.03
CA GLY A 259 7.16 6.49 -2.34
C GLY A 259 7.91 5.70 -1.29
N GLN A 260 8.20 4.47 -1.66
CA GLN A 260 8.80 3.48 -0.80
C GLN A 260 9.95 2.75 -1.49
N LYS A 261 11.06 2.57 -0.78
CA LYS A 261 12.14 1.67 -1.17
C LYS A 261 12.19 0.50 -0.20
N LYS A 262 12.19 -0.72 -0.73
CA LYS A 262 12.31 -1.97 0.04
C LYS A 262 13.60 -2.68 -0.33
N TYR A 263 14.26 -3.23 0.68
CA TYR A 263 15.41 -4.12 0.56
C TYR A 263 15.08 -5.38 1.34
N ASN A 264 15.11 -6.51 0.69
CA ASN A 264 14.79 -7.80 1.28
C ASN A 264 16.00 -8.73 1.16
N PHE A 265 16.31 -9.41 2.21
CA PHE A 265 17.23 -10.54 2.24
C PHE A 265 16.56 -11.71 2.93
N ARG A 266 16.60 -12.88 2.33
CA ARG A 266 16.09 -14.11 2.93
C ARG A 266 17.02 -15.25 2.63
N THR A 267 17.27 -16.09 3.65
CA THR A 267 17.94 -17.37 3.44
C THR A 267 17.26 -18.46 4.25
N ASN A 268 16.96 -19.57 3.60
CA ASN A 268 16.35 -20.75 4.18
C ASN A 268 17.28 -21.92 3.93
N VAL A 269 17.71 -22.59 4.99
CA VAL A 269 18.62 -23.74 4.93
C VAL A 269 18.00 -24.90 5.68
N ASP A 270 17.82 -26.01 4.98
CA ASP A 270 17.38 -27.28 5.54
C ASP A 270 18.58 -28.23 5.61
N TYR A 271 18.92 -28.69 6.79
CA TYR A 271 20.05 -29.60 7.03
C TYR A 271 19.60 -30.90 7.68
N LYS A 272 19.80 -31.99 6.97
CA LYS A 272 19.60 -33.35 7.47
C LYS A 272 20.90 -33.82 8.16
N VAL A 273 20.92 -33.67 9.47
CA VAL A 273 22.08 -34.10 10.27
C VAL A 273 22.28 -35.62 10.16
N ASN A 274 21.17 -36.38 10.30
CA ASN A 274 21.08 -37.82 10.14
C ASN A 274 19.64 -38.20 9.78
N ASP A 275 19.29 -39.48 9.76
CA ASP A 275 17.95 -39.92 9.34
C ASP A 275 16.83 -39.54 10.32
N TRP A 276 17.15 -39.22 11.55
CA TRP A 276 16.19 -38.86 12.59
C TRP A 276 16.27 -37.40 13.06
N VAL A 277 17.31 -36.64 12.68
CA VAL A 277 17.47 -35.22 13.00
C VAL A 277 17.55 -34.38 11.76
N LYS A 278 16.59 -33.43 11.63
CA LYS A 278 16.60 -32.36 10.62
C LYS A 278 16.60 -31.03 11.32
N THR A 279 17.39 -30.10 10.82
CA THR A 279 17.47 -28.73 11.33
C THR A 279 17.04 -27.79 10.20
N GLU A 280 16.18 -26.85 10.53
CA GLU A 280 15.74 -25.77 9.61
C GLU A 280 16.22 -24.44 10.16
N PHE A 281 16.89 -23.68 9.33
CA PHE A 281 17.35 -22.34 9.64
C PHE A 281 16.72 -21.36 8.66
N ASN A 282 15.94 -20.40 9.18
CA ASN A 282 15.31 -19.37 8.40
C ASN A 282 15.77 -18.01 8.93
N LEU A 283 16.35 -17.20 8.07
CA LEU A 283 16.76 -15.83 8.36
C LEU A 283 16.15 -14.89 7.33
N SER A 284 15.50 -13.84 7.78
CA SER A 284 15.05 -12.74 6.94
C SER A 284 15.48 -11.40 7.51
N TYR A 285 15.81 -10.49 6.61
CA TYR A 285 16.07 -9.10 6.94
C TYR A 285 15.35 -8.22 5.92
N ASP A 286 14.45 -7.39 6.40
CA ASP A 286 13.64 -6.51 5.58
C ASP A 286 13.84 -5.07 6.05
N LYS A 287 14.26 -4.20 5.12
CA LYS A 287 14.39 -2.76 5.38
C LYS A 287 13.48 -2.00 4.44
N ARG A 288 12.64 -1.17 5.02
CA ARG A 288 11.75 -0.27 4.30
C ARG A 288 12.13 1.18 4.62
N HIS A 289 12.21 1.98 3.57
CA HIS A 289 12.34 3.42 3.67
C HIS A 289 11.17 4.06 2.93
N THR A 290 10.31 4.75 3.66
CA THR A 290 9.16 5.47 3.12
C THR A 290 9.43 6.95 3.22
N SER A 291 9.24 7.66 2.12
CA SER A 291 9.29 9.11 2.06
C SER A 291 7.90 9.61 1.68
N THR A 292 7.37 10.49 2.48
CA THR A 292 6.07 11.13 2.28
C THR A 292 6.25 12.64 2.33
N PRO A 293 5.67 13.40 1.40
CA PRO A 293 5.62 14.85 1.53
C PRO A 293 5.04 15.21 2.88
N GLN A 294 5.66 16.15 3.56
CA GLN A 294 5.15 16.65 4.82
C GLN A 294 3.85 17.41 4.56
N GLN A 295 2.76 16.97 5.14
CA GLN A 295 1.53 17.75 5.19
C GLN A 295 1.72 18.85 6.25
N GLY A 296 1.41 20.08 5.88
CA GLY A 296 1.34 21.17 6.85
C GLY A 296 0.37 20.80 7.99
N VAL A 297 0.71 21.16 9.21
CA VAL A 297 -0.06 20.82 10.38
C VAL A 297 -1.43 21.52 10.29
N GLY A 298 -2.48 20.78 9.98
CA GLY A 298 -3.84 21.18 10.25
C GLY A 298 -4.88 21.20 9.12
N HIS A 299 -4.50 21.10 7.85
CA HIS A 299 -5.48 21.30 6.76
C HIS A 299 -5.31 20.33 5.60
N GLY A 300 -5.61 19.12 5.71
CA GLY A 300 -5.83 18.10 4.70
C GLY A 300 -5.33 18.34 3.24
N ILE A 301 -6.03 17.80 2.28
CA ILE A 301 -5.69 17.89 0.84
C ILE A 301 -5.58 19.35 0.34
N GLN A 302 -6.21 20.31 0.98
CA GLN A 302 -6.16 21.72 0.59
C GLN A 302 -4.75 22.29 0.64
N ASP A 303 -3.89 21.83 1.56
CA ASP A 303 -2.51 22.28 1.66
C ASP A 303 -1.63 21.80 0.50
N PHE A 304 -1.97 20.68 -0.14
CA PHE A 304 -1.27 20.21 -1.33
C PHE A 304 -1.45 21.13 -2.55
N TYR A 305 -2.60 21.76 -2.67
CA TYR A 305 -2.85 22.71 -3.76
C TYR A 305 -2.20 24.07 -3.55
N ILE A 306 -1.74 24.34 -2.34
CA ILE A 306 -1.14 25.64 -1.97
C ILE A 306 0.40 25.56 -1.92
N PHE A 307 0.97 24.39 -1.53
CA PHE A 307 2.43 24.24 -1.36
C PHE A 307 3.29 24.41 -2.62
N PRO A 308 2.87 24.00 -3.83
CA PRO A 308 3.64 24.24 -5.04
C PRO A 308 3.82 25.73 -5.36
N LEU A 309 2.96 26.57 -4.83
CA LEU A 309 2.99 28.03 -5.06
C LEU A 309 3.94 28.78 -4.12
N TYR A 310 4.56 28.09 -3.15
CA TYR A 310 5.45 28.71 -2.15
C TYR A 310 6.94 28.52 -2.42
N ASN A 311 7.35 27.71 -3.40
CA ASN A 311 8.74 27.33 -3.62
C ASN A 311 9.34 27.90 -4.92
N GLU A 312 8.84 29.01 -5.43
CA GLU A 312 9.54 29.80 -6.44
C GLU A 312 10.05 31.13 -5.88
#